data_732d491f3d711b7fbad54aebd7d9b847
#
_entry.id   732d491f3d711b7fbad54aebd7d9b847
#
_cell.length_a   1.000
_cell.length_b   1.000
_cell.length_c   1.000
_cell.angle_alpha   90.00
_cell.angle_beta   90.00
_cell.angle_gamma   90.00
#
_symmetry.space_group_name_H-M   'P 1'
#
loop_
_entity.id
_entity.type
_entity.pdbx_description
1 polymer ?
#
loop_
_entity_poly.entity_id
_entity_poly.type
_entity_poly.pdbx_seq_one_letter_code
_entity_poly.pdbx_strand_id
1 'polypeptide(L)'
;MKKPFVSIVVASYNRKYIINESIQSILSQNYPEDSFEVIVVDNNSNDGTVSEIKKIFSREIDNKKIKLLDLKLNSGSSGSYIEALKVIREDWKYMLKMDEDVVLDKDCVAELVNEAEKSEKHTFVGGKVFYFQNKDTLHAIGADLKPYYAIAKGIGVNETNHEKFSEARTLDALNGCMVLISRKIEKEIGWFDKDYFLYYDDHDLMYRSIKAKNIHRFTPKAIGYHDTKTGSKNKYANKQWLYYSTRGSLLFLKKNFKSFSVGWFLYLLAHNLKFTAGLFFLFFHSNYHNFLINLRYFFKGYLHGIQGKKGFYDINQNGLNVVVFSGGRGSINLCDGLREFSKVNDVNLNLTNIINAYDDGLSTGAIRAFFDYKILGPSDLRKVQETQYEFYY
;
A
#
# COMPACT_ATOMS: atom_id res chain seq x y z
N MET A 1 -13.31 -11.25 33.45
CA MET A 1 -13.39 -12.02 32.18
C MET A 1 -12.10 -11.80 31.38
N LYS A 2 -11.56 -12.85 30.74
CA LYS A 2 -10.38 -12.74 29.91
C LYS A 2 -10.72 -11.86 28.68
N LYS A 3 -9.88 -10.88 28.37
CA LYS A 3 -10.07 -10.03 27.18
C LYS A 3 -9.92 -10.87 25.89
N PRO A 4 -10.67 -10.55 24.82
CA PRO A 4 -10.50 -11.22 23.52
C PRO A 4 -9.09 -11.10 22.98
N PHE A 5 -8.59 -12.13 22.29
CA PHE A 5 -7.29 -12.06 21.67
C PHE A 5 -7.35 -11.27 20.36
N VAL A 6 -6.45 -10.29 20.22
CA VAL A 6 -6.34 -9.40 19.05
C VAL A 6 -5.01 -9.62 18.35
N SER A 7 -5.04 -9.97 17.07
CA SER A 7 -3.84 -9.98 16.22
C SER A 7 -3.76 -8.68 15.45
N ILE A 8 -2.76 -7.87 15.77
CA ILE A 8 -2.55 -6.56 15.16
C ILE A 8 -1.62 -6.75 13.97
N VAL A 9 -2.13 -6.51 12.76
CA VAL A 9 -1.41 -6.75 11.51
C VAL A 9 -1.08 -5.43 10.84
N VAL A 10 0.22 -5.20 10.66
CA VAL A 10 0.78 -4.02 9.99
C VAL A 10 1.35 -4.44 8.64
N ALA A 11 0.75 -3.96 7.55
CA ALA A 11 1.29 -4.16 6.20
C ALA A 11 2.28 -3.04 5.90
N SER A 12 3.54 -3.37 5.57
CA SER A 12 4.62 -2.41 5.38
C SER A 12 5.29 -2.51 4.01
N TYR A 13 5.62 -1.34 3.43
CA TYR A 13 6.44 -1.25 2.23
C TYR A 13 7.18 0.08 2.14
N ASN A 14 8.51 0.06 2.34
CA ASN A 14 9.38 1.25 2.28
C ASN A 14 8.93 2.37 3.23
N ARG A 15 8.90 2.07 4.54
CA ARG A 15 8.44 2.98 5.60
C ARG A 15 9.39 3.09 6.79
N LYS A 16 10.70 2.95 6.55
CA LYS A 16 11.72 3.01 7.59
C LYS A 16 11.57 4.22 8.54
N TYR A 17 11.13 5.35 8.02
CA TYR A 17 11.07 6.61 8.77
C TYR A 17 9.96 6.69 9.83
N ILE A 18 8.90 5.85 9.74
CA ILE A 18 7.71 5.93 10.62
C ILE A 18 7.33 4.60 11.29
N ILE A 19 7.77 3.48 10.73
CA ILE A 19 7.35 2.14 11.16
C ILE A 19 7.64 1.89 12.66
N ASN A 20 8.72 2.46 13.19
CA ASN A 20 9.10 2.29 14.59
C ASN A 20 8.10 2.96 15.53
N GLU A 21 7.63 4.16 15.20
CA GLU A 21 6.62 4.88 15.99
C GLU A 21 5.29 4.13 15.96
N SER A 22 4.93 3.58 14.81
CA SER A 22 3.75 2.76 14.64
C SER A 22 3.79 1.51 15.52
N ILE A 23 4.86 0.69 15.43
CA ILE A 23 5.02 -0.52 16.25
C ILE A 23 5.07 -0.17 17.74
N GLN A 24 5.81 0.87 18.14
CA GLN A 24 5.89 1.30 19.54
C GLN A 24 4.53 1.70 20.10
N SER A 25 3.68 2.35 19.30
CA SER A 25 2.32 2.71 19.72
C SER A 25 1.43 1.50 19.97
N ILE A 26 1.64 0.41 19.22
CA ILE A 26 0.95 -0.86 19.43
C ILE A 26 1.42 -1.53 20.73
N LEU A 27 2.73 -1.59 20.96
CA LEU A 27 3.29 -2.20 22.16
C LEU A 27 2.92 -1.46 23.46
N SER A 28 2.58 -0.17 23.33
CA SER A 28 2.22 0.71 24.45
C SER A 28 0.71 0.77 24.73
N GLN A 29 -0.09 -0.12 24.14
CA GLN A 29 -1.55 -0.13 24.33
C GLN A 29 -1.95 -0.54 25.74
N ASN A 30 -2.96 0.15 26.31
CA ASN A 30 -3.65 -0.22 27.54
C ASN A 30 -4.58 -1.44 27.32
N TYR A 31 -3.98 -2.52 26.82
CA TYR A 31 -4.65 -3.79 26.59
C TYR A 31 -3.77 -4.91 27.16
N PRO A 32 -4.33 -5.99 27.77
CA PRO A 32 -3.51 -7.00 28.41
C PRO A 32 -2.45 -7.57 27.47
N GLU A 33 -1.21 -7.60 27.91
CA GLU A 33 -0.05 -7.95 27.09
C GLU A 33 -0.15 -9.38 26.51
N ASP A 34 -0.76 -10.30 27.24
CA ASP A 34 -1.02 -11.68 26.83
C ASP A 34 -2.22 -11.85 25.89
N SER A 35 -2.96 -10.77 25.64
CA SER A 35 -4.21 -10.77 24.88
C SER A 35 -4.04 -10.14 23.48
N PHE A 36 -2.84 -9.84 23.04
CA PHE A 36 -2.54 -9.43 21.67
C PHE A 36 -1.15 -9.85 21.19
N GLU A 37 -1.01 -9.94 19.88
CA GLU A 37 0.27 -10.10 19.17
C GLU A 37 0.40 -9.05 18.09
N VAL A 38 1.63 -8.80 17.62
CA VAL A 38 1.92 -7.91 16.51
C VAL A 38 2.48 -8.73 15.35
N ILE A 39 1.92 -8.57 14.16
CA ILE A 39 2.41 -9.21 12.94
C ILE A 39 2.74 -8.10 11.95
N VAL A 40 4.02 -7.93 11.65
CA VAL A 40 4.50 -7.01 10.64
C VAL A 40 4.76 -7.78 9.36
N VAL A 41 4.06 -7.44 8.29
CA VAL A 41 4.26 -8.06 6.98
C VAL A 41 4.96 -7.05 6.08
N ASP A 42 6.25 -7.27 5.88
CA ASP A 42 7.05 -6.43 4.99
C ASP A 42 6.98 -6.95 3.55
N ASN A 43 6.53 -6.10 2.65
CA ASN A 43 6.31 -6.38 1.24
C ASN A 43 7.58 -6.23 0.38
N ASN A 44 8.70 -6.80 0.81
CA ASN A 44 9.97 -6.71 0.10
C ASN A 44 10.50 -5.27 0.03
N SER A 45 10.60 -4.60 1.19
CA SER A 45 11.18 -3.27 1.30
C SER A 45 12.67 -3.26 0.97
N ASN A 46 13.13 -2.19 0.32
CA ASN A 46 14.54 -2.00 -0.06
C ASN A 46 15.18 -0.75 0.58
N ASP A 47 14.47 -0.05 1.46
CA ASP A 47 14.93 1.16 2.17
C ASP A 47 15.56 0.87 3.54
N GLY A 48 15.70 -0.40 3.91
CA GLY A 48 16.20 -0.83 5.20
C GLY A 48 15.15 -0.96 6.31
N THR A 49 13.86 -0.91 5.99
CA THR A 49 12.74 -1.08 6.95
C THR A 49 12.90 -2.36 7.78
N VAL A 50 13.13 -3.52 7.14
CA VAL A 50 13.28 -4.81 7.83
C VAL A 50 14.47 -4.81 8.79
N SER A 51 15.60 -4.26 8.36
CA SER A 51 16.83 -4.17 9.20
C SER A 51 16.60 -3.29 10.41
N GLU A 52 15.89 -2.19 10.25
CA GLU A 52 15.55 -1.25 11.32
C GLU A 52 14.63 -1.91 12.36
N ILE A 53 13.57 -2.60 11.92
CA ILE A 53 12.65 -3.33 12.81
C ILE A 53 13.43 -4.40 13.62
N LYS A 54 14.27 -5.20 12.96
CA LYS A 54 15.08 -6.23 13.63
C LYS A 54 16.05 -5.64 14.65
N LYS A 55 16.61 -4.45 14.37
CA LYS A 55 17.53 -3.77 15.28
C LYS A 55 16.83 -3.25 16.54
N ILE A 56 15.68 -2.61 16.38
CA ILE A 56 14.99 -1.91 17.48
C ILE A 56 14.17 -2.89 18.32
N PHE A 57 13.49 -3.85 17.68
CA PHE A 57 12.53 -4.76 18.33
C PHE A 57 13.05 -6.20 18.41
N SER A 58 14.38 -6.40 18.50
CA SER A 58 14.97 -7.74 18.58
C SER A 58 14.38 -8.57 19.72
N ARG A 59 14.23 -7.97 20.91
CA ARG A 59 13.69 -8.64 22.10
C ARG A 59 12.22 -9.08 21.90
N GLU A 60 11.39 -8.24 21.32
CA GLU A 60 9.97 -8.50 21.04
C GLU A 60 9.81 -9.55 19.94
N ILE A 61 10.74 -9.63 19.01
CA ILE A 61 10.80 -10.69 17.98
C ILE A 61 11.24 -12.02 18.61
N ASP A 62 12.29 -12.02 19.42
CA ASP A 62 12.83 -13.23 20.05
C ASP A 62 11.82 -13.89 20.99
N ASN A 63 11.06 -13.11 21.76
CA ASN A 63 9.98 -13.59 22.63
C ASN A 63 8.64 -13.79 21.92
N LYS A 64 8.60 -13.66 20.58
CA LYS A 64 7.43 -13.87 19.71
C LYS A 64 6.25 -12.93 19.96
N LYS A 65 6.49 -11.78 20.61
CA LYS A 65 5.48 -10.71 20.70
C LYS A 65 5.25 -10.04 19.35
N ILE A 66 6.35 -9.91 18.58
CA ILE A 66 6.32 -9.45 17.18
C ILE A 66 6.69 -10.62 16.28
N LYS A 67 5.86 -10.88 15.28
CA LYS A 67 6.14 -11.77 14.15
C LYS A 67 6.45 -10.91 12.92
N LEU A 68 7.69 -10.97 12.44
CA LEU A 68 8.11 -10.24 11.23
C LEU A 68 8.15 -11.19 10.03
N LEU A 69 7.26 -10.94 9.07
CA LEU A 69 7.21 -11.64 7.79
C LEU A 69 7.89 -10.79 6.72
N ASP A 70 9.10 -11.18 6.35
CA ASP A 70 9.89 -10.55 5.28
C ASP A 70 9.58 -11.27 3.96
N LEU A 71 8.63 -10.75 3.20
CA LEU A 71 8.20 -11.34 1.94
C LEU A 71 9.26 -11.14 0.85
N LYS A 72 9.37 -12.12 -0.07
CA LYS A 72 10.31 -12.02 -1.20
C LYS A 72 9.72 -11.32 -2.42
N LEU A 73 8.43 -11.08 -2.41
CA LEU A 73 7.70 -10.35 -3.45
C LEU A 73 6.67 -9.44 -2.80
N ASN A 74 6.46 -8.28 -3.38
CA ASN A 74 5.40 -7.39 -2.93
C ASN A 74 4.04 -7.98 -3.27
N SER A 75 3.29 -8.39 -2.26
CA SER A 75 1.95 -8.97 -2.37
C SER A 75 0.83 -7.91 -2.34
N GLY A 76 1.18 -6.65 -2.12
CA GLY A 76 0.24 -5.54 -1.94
C GLY A 76 -0.49 -5.57 -0.59
N SER A 77 -1.43 -4.65 -0.41
CA SER A 77 -2.23 -4.53 0.81
C SER A 77 -2.99 -5.83 1.12
N SER A 78 -3.86 -6.26 0.23
CA SER A 78 -4.66 -7.49 0.44
C SER A 78 -3.81 -8.74 0.66
N GLY A 79 -2.72 -8.87 -0.08
CA GLY A 79 -1.80 -10.01 0.05
C GLY A 79 -1.15 -10.06 1.43
N SER A 80 -0.79 -8.93 2.02
CA SER A 80 -0.20 -8.86 3.37
C SER A 80 -1.13 -9.45 4.43
N TYR A 81 -2.41 -9.11 4.39
CA TYR A 81 -3.38 -9.65 5.37
C TYR A 81 -3.68 -11.13 5.15
N ILE A 82 -3.56 -11.63 3.91
CA ILE A 82 -3.66 -13.08 3.61
C ILE A 82 -2.41 -13.81 4.13
N GLU A 83 -1.22 -13.26 3.95
CA GLU A 83 0.03 -13.86 4.46
C GLU A 83 0.04 -13.86 6.00
N ALA A 84 -0.47 -12.82 6.65
CA ALA A 84 -0.60 -12.76 8.10
C ALA A 84 -1.45 -13.91 8.67
N LEU A 85 -2.53 -14.33 7.98
CA LEU A 85 -3.38 -15.43 8.43
C LEU A 85 -2.62 -16.76 8.57
N LYS A 86 -1.51 -16.95 7.87
CA LYS A 86 -0.71 -18.19 7.95
C LYS A 86 0.07 -18.32 9.26
N VAL A 87 0.26 -17.22 9.97
CA VAL A 87 1.07 -17.15 11.20
C VAL A 87 0.31 -16.61 12.40
N ILE A 88 -0.93 -16.15 12.20
CA ILE A 88 -1.80 -15.66 13.26
C ILE A 88 -2.09 -16.80 14.25
N ARG A 89 -2.28 -16.48 15.53
CA ARG A 89 -2.64 -17.47 16.55
C ARG A 89 -4.03 -18.07 16.28
N GLU A 90 -4.20 -19.34 16.59
CA GLU A 90 -5.48 -20.03 16.35
C GLU A 90 -6.65 -19.50 17.18
N ASP A 91 -6.37 -18.94 18.38
CA ASP A 91 -7.38 -18.43 19.32
C ASP A 91 -7.72 -16.94 19.11
N TRP A 92 -7.29 -16.34 17.99
CA TRP A 92 -7.63 -14.95 17.71
C TRP A 92 -9.14 -14.76 17.50
N LYS A 93 -9.66 -13.66 18.05
CA LYS A 93 -11.06 -13.26 17.88
C LYS A 93 -11.20 -12.09 16.93
N TYR A 94 -10.24 -11.18 16.99
CA TYR A 94 -10.19 -9.97 16.16
C TYR A 94 -8.83 -9.80 15.49
N MET A 95 -8.84 -9.30 14.26
CA MET A 95 -7.67 -8.73 13.61
C MET A 95 -7.82 -7.22 13.60
N LEU A 96 -6.83 -6.49 14.11
CA LEU A 96 -6.69 -5.07 13.84
C LEU A 96 -5.82 -4.90 12.58
N LYS A 97 -6.48 -4.58 11.46
CA LYS A 97 -5.81 -4.14 10.23
C LYS A 97 -5.30 -2.73 10.45
N MET A 98 -4.02 -2.52 10.16
CA MET A 98 -3.38 -1.23 10.36
C MET A 98 -2.36 -0.94 9.26
N ASP A 99 -2.34 0.30 8.77
CA ASP A 99 -1.30 0.77 7.87
C ASP A 99 -0.05 1.13 8.68
N GLU A 100 1.11 1.00 8.07
CA GLU A 100 2.42 1.16 8.71
C GLU A 100 2.77 2.59 9.16
N ASP A 101 1.98 3.56 8.73
CA ASP A 101 2.12 4.98 9.04
C ASP A 101 0.99 5.51 9.94
N VAL A 102 0.36 4.61 10.70
CA VAL A 102 -0.62 4.95 11.72
C VAL A 102 0.00 4.78 13.12
N VAL A 103 -0.17 5.77 13.97
CA VAL A 103 0.22 5.76 15.39
C VAL A 103 -1.05 5.73 16.23
N LEU A 104 -1.20 4.76 17.11
CA LEU A 104 -2.39 4.58 17.94
C LEU A 104 -2.31 5.40 19.23
N ASP A 105 -3.45 5.92 19.69
CA ASP A 105 -3.61 6.36 21.07
C ASP A 105 -3.61 5.14 22.02
N LYS A 106 -3.23 5.36 23.28
CA LYS A 106 -3.02 4.29 24.28
C LYS A 106 -4.23 3.37 24.51
N ASP A 107 -5.44 3.89 24.37
CA ASP A 107 -6.67 3.14 24.64
C ASP A 107 -7.33 2.61 23.36
N CYS A 108 -6.72 2.83 22.21
CA CYS A 108 -7.33 2.57 20.91
C CYS A 108 -7.80 1.11 20.76
N VAL A 109 -6.94 0.14 21.05
CA VAL A 109 -7.29 -1.29 20.93
C VAL A 109 -8.41 -1.66 21.89
N ALA A 110 -8.34 -1.19 23.14
CA ALA A 110 -9.37 -1.46 24.15
C ALA A 110 -10.75 -0.92 23.72
N GLU A 111 -10.80 0.29 23.19
CA GLU A 111 -12.05 0.95 22.77
C GLU A 111 -12.63 0.33 21.49
N LEU A 112 -11.80 -0.11 20.56
CA LEU A 112 -12.24 -0.88 19.38
C LEU A 112 -12.88 -2.21 19.81
N VAL A 113 -12.23 -2.96 20.70
CA VAL A 113 -12.74 -4.23 21.23
C VAL A 113 -14.00 -4.02 22.04
N ASN A 114 -14.04 -3.02 22.92
CA ASN A 114 -15.23 -2.71 23.72
C ASN A 114 -16.45 -2.41 22.84
N GLU A 115 -16.27 -1.73 21.71
CA GLU A 115 -17.38 -1.48 20.77
C GLU A 115 -17.78 -2.77 20.02
N ALA A 116 -16.80 -3.59 19.62
CA ALA A 116 -17.05 -4.87 18.94
C ALA A 116 -17.83 -5.85 19.82
N GLU A 117 -17.51 -5.93 21.11
CA GLU A 117 -18.16 -6.84 22.07
C GLU A 117 -19.62 -6.47 22.43
N LYS A 118 -20.10 -5.29 22.02
CA LYS A 118 -21.50 -4.89 22.25
C LYS A 118 -22.51 -5.72 21.43
N SER A 119 -22.09 -6.28 20.31
CA SER A 119 -22.93 -7.13 19.45
C SER A 119 -22.10 -8.01 18.53
N GLU A 120 -22.48 -9.27 18.39
CA GLU A 120 -21.87 -10.19 17.43
C GLU A 120 -22.03 -9.74 15.96
N LYS A 121 -22.95 -8.81 15.69
CA LYS A 121 -23.13 -8.21 14.36
C LYS A 121 -22.13 -7.10 14.09
N HIS A 122 -21.43 -6.58 15.11
CA HIS A 122 -20.37 -5.58 14.94
C HIS A 122 -19.10 -6.27 14.42
N THR A 123 -19.04 -6.51 13.13
CA THR A 123 -17.96 -7.29 12.52
C THR A 123 -16.77 -6.45 12.07
N PHE A 124 -16.99 -5.16 11.88
CA PHE A 124 -15.95 -4.17 11.63
C PHE A 124 -16.11 -3.01 12.60
N VAL A 125 -15.03 -2.59 13.23
CA VAL A 125 -15.02 -1.42 14.13
C VAL A 125 -13.86 -0.52 13.79
N GLY A 126 -14.14 0.77 13.57
CA GLY A 126 -13.15 1.81 13.33
C GLY A 126 -13.28 2.97 14.30
N GLY A 127 -12.26 3.82 14.34
CA GLY A 127 -12.18 4.99 15.21
C GLY A 127 -12.03 6.30 14.47
N LYS A 128 -11.74 7.36 15.24
CA LYS A 128 -11.29 8.64 14.71
C LYS A 128 -9.85 8.51 14.23
N VAL A 129 -9.60 8.89 13.00
CA VAL A 129 -8.25 8.99 12.47
C VAL A 129 -7.95 10.46 12.18
N PHE A 130 -6.94 10.99 12.86
CA PHE A 130 -6.46 12.34 12.69
C PHE A 130 -5.22 12.37 11.79
N TYR A 131 -4.88 13.53 11.24
CA TYR A 131 -3.58 13.72 10.63
C TYR A 131 -2.48 13.73 11.70
N PHE A 132 -1.41 13.00 11.48
CA PHE A 132 -0.27 12.94 12.41
C PHE A 132 0.38 14.33 12.62
N GLN A 133 0.46 15.12 11.55
CA GLN A 133 1.03 16.47 11.57
C GLN A 133 0.06 17.53 12.10
N ASN A 134 -1.23 17.24 12.15
CA ASN A 134 -2.27 18.15 12.63
C ASN A 134 -3.34 17.35 13.38
N LYS A 135 -3.09 17.14 14.67
CA LYS A 135 -3.90 16.30 15.54
C LYS A 135 -5.31 16.84 15.83
N ASP A 136 -5.60 18.08 15.40
CA ASP A 136 -6.92 18.70 15.54
C ASP A 136 -7.80 18.52 14.29
N THR A 137 -7.22 17.98 13.22
CA THR A 137 -7.94 17.76 11.96
C THR A 137 -8.12 16.28 11.68
N LEU A 138 -9.37 15.86 11.53
CA LEU A 138 -9.69 14.49 11.13
C LEU A 138 -9.19 14.19 9.71
N HIS A 139 -8.52 13.07 9.54
CA HIS A 139 -8.28 12.50 8.22
C HIS A 139 -9.58 11.93 7.64
N ALA A 140 -10.26 11.08 8.37
CA ALA A 140 -11.62 10.58 8.12
C ALA A 140 -12.08 9.65 9.25
N ILE A 141 -13.38 9.40 9.36
CA ILE A 141 -13.93 8.33 10.19
C ILE A 141 -14.43 7.14 9.37
N GLY A 142 -14.71 7.34 8.11
CA GLY A 142 -15.23 6.32 7.20
C GLY A 142 -15.87 6.94 5.97
N ALA A 143 -16.82 6.21 5.39
CA ALA A 143 -17.52 6.66 4.18
C ALA A 143 -18.93 6.07 4.08
N ASP A 144 -19.82 6.80 3.40
CA ASP A 144 -21.06 6.26 2.84
C ASP A 144 -20.71 5.61 1.50
N LEU A 145 -21.07 4.35 1.34
CA LEU A 145 -20.91 3.63 0.09
C LEU A 145 -22.19 3.76 -0.73
N LYS A 146 -22.07 4.36 -1.89
CA LYS A 146 -23.12 4.34 -2.91
C LYS A 146 -22.65 3.46 -4.07
N PRO A 147 -22.73 2.13 -3.93
CA PRO A 147 -22.09 1.21 -4.85
C PRO A 147 -22.54 1.37 -6.30
N TYR A 148 -23.83 1.66 -6.52
CA TYR A 148 -24.36 1.89 -7.87
C TYR A 148 -23.77 3.13 -8.57
N TYR A 149 -23.17 4.06 -7.80
CA TYR A 149 -22.56 5.27 -8.35
C TYR A 149 -21.03 5.24 -8.30
N ALA A 150 -20.42 4.11 -7.99
CA ALA A 150 -18.95 4.01 -7.79
C ALA A 150 -18.40 5.08 -6.84
N ILE A 151 -19.22 5.55 -5.89
CA ILE A 151 -18.89 6.66 -5.01
C ILE A 151 -18.79 6.16 -3.58
N ALA A 152 -17.65 6.40 -2.96
CA ALA A 152 -17.50 6.42 -1.53
C ALA A 152 -17.40 7.90 -1.11
N LYS A 153 -18.41 8.41 -0.42
CA LYS A 153 -18.39 9.76 0.13
C LYS A 153 -17.74 9.70 1.51
N GLY A 154 -16.53 10.21 1.61
CA GLY A 154 -15.83 10.29 2.90
C GLY A 154 -16.61 11.11 3.94
N ILE A 155 -16.59 10.64 5.17
CA ILE A 155 -17.22 11.27 6.33
C ILE A 155 -16.13 11.75 7.27
N GLY A 156 -16.21 13.00 7.72
CA GLY A 156 -15.22 13.62 8.59
C GLY A 156 -13.90 13.96 7.90
N VAL A 157 -13.85 13.98 6.57
CA VAL A 157 -12.62 14.30 5.82
C VAL A 157 -12.25 15.76 6.00
N ASN A 158 -11.03 16.02 6.49
CA ASN A 158 -10.51 17.35 6.78
C ASN A 158 -11.37 18.18 7.77
N GLU A 159 -12.17 17.50 8.60
CA GLU A 159 -13.04 18.18 9.57
C GLU A 159 -12.25 18.56 10.83
N THR A 160 -12.32 19.83 11.22
CA THR A 160 -11.72 20.34 12.44
C THR A 160 -12.71 20.32 13.61
N ASN A 161 -14.01 20.46 13.32
CA ASN A 161 -15.05 20.29 14.33
C ASN A 161 -15.38 18.80 14.52
N HIS A 162 -14.48 18.06 15.16
CA HIS A 162 -14.64 16.62 15.38
C HIS A 162 -15.62 16.26 16.50
N GLU A 163 -16.18 17.24 17.23
CA GLU A 163 -17.27 17.03 18.20
C GLU A 163 -18.55 16.51 17.55
N LYS A 164 -18.79 16.84 16.28
CA LYS A 164 -19.88 16.24 15.46
C LYS A 164 -19.83 14.72 15.43
N PHE A 165 -18.69 14.13 15.75
CA PHE A 165 -18.44 12.70 15.76
C PHE A 165 -18.11 12.21 17.19
N SER A 166 -18.86 12.69 18.18
CA SER A 166 -18.74 12.31 19.59
C SER A 166 -19.50 11.03 19.96
N GLU A 167 -20.38 10.54 19.07
CA GLU A 167 -21.21 9.36 19.31
C GLU A 167 -20.86 8.20 18.36
N ALA A 168 -20.96 6.99 18.90
CA ALA A 168 -20.81 5.78 18.10
C ALA A 168 -21.97 5.61 17.12
N ARG A 169 -21.66 5.26 15.88
CA ARG A 169 -22.65 5.13 14.79
C ARG A 169 -22.31 4.02 13.81
N THR A 170 -23.31 3.62 13.04
CA THR A 170 -23.12 2.69 11.92
C THR A 170 -22.70 3.49 10.69
N LEU A 171 -21.72 2.98 9.94
CA LEU A 171 -21.26 3.51 8.67
C LEU A 171 -21.26 2.39 7.63
N ASP A 172 -21.33 2.75 6.35
CA ASP A 172 -21.20 1.74 5.28
C ASP A 172 -19.76 1.25 5.14
N ALA A 173 -18.80 2.13 5.27
CA ALA A 173 -17.39 1.77 5.30
C ALA A 173 -16.64 2.56 6.38
N LEU A 174 -15.60 1.98 6.91
CA LEU A 174 -14.69 2.57 7.88
C LEU A 174 -13.42 3.04 7.19
N ASN A 175 -12.62 3.87 7.88
CA ASN A 175 -11.31 4.25 7.37
C ASN A 175 -10.37 3.05 7.38
N GLY A 176 -9.94 2.60 6.19
CA GLY A 176 -9.19 1.37 6.01
C GLY A 176 -7.80 1.35 6.67
N CYS A 177 -7.24 2.49 7.08
CA CYS A 177 -5.92 2.51 7.71
C CYS A 177 -5.91 1.97 9.16
N MET A 178 -7.07 1.87 9.81
CA MET A 178 -7.21 1.38 11.19
C MET A 178 -8.60 0.76 11.40
N VAL A 179 -8.71 -0.56 11.24
CA VAL A 179 -9.99 -1.28 11.34
C VAL A 179 -9.85 -2.59 12.09
N LEU A 180 -10.62 -2.76 13.14
CA LEU A 180 -10.77 -4.03 13.84
C LEU A 180 -11.78 -4.91 13.10
N ILE A 181 -11.40 -6.13 12.75
CA ILE A 181 -12.20 -7.07 11.94
C ILE A 181 -12.43 -8.34 12.75
N SER A 182 -13.70 -8.74 12.89
CA SER A 182 -14.05 -9.99 13.56
C SER A 182 -13.68 -11.20 12.72
N ARG A 183 -13.13 -12.25 13.36
CA ARG A 183 -12.85 -13.54 12.71
C ARG A 183 -14.08 -14.17 12.05
N LYS A 184 -15.27 -13.82 12.51
CA LYS A 184 -16.54 -14.27 11.93
C LYS A 184 -16.63 -14.02 10.43
N ILE A 185 -16.08 -12.88 9.97
CA ILE A 185 -16.04 -12.49 8.56
C ILE A 185 -15.39 -13.54 7.68
N GLU A 186 -14.28 -14.16 8.13
CA GLU A 186 -13.57 -15.19 7.38
C GLU A 186 -14.47 -16.35 6.96
N LYS A 187 -15.34 -16.79 7.88
CA LYS A 187 -16.27 -17.91 7.64
C LYS A 187 -17.50 -17.52 6.84
N GLU A 188 -17.99 -16.29 7.01
CA GLU A 188 -19.25 -15.84 6.41
C GLU A 188 -19.11 -15.38 4.96
N ILE A 189 -18.06 -14.61 4.66
CA ILE A 189 -17.88 -13.97 3.38
C ILE A 189 -16.48 -14.16 2.79
N GLY A 190 -15.61 -14.89 3.47
CA GLY A 190 -14.20 -14.99 3.14
C GLY A 190 -13.40 -13.76 3.57
N TRP A 191 -12.14 -13.75 3.25
CA TRP A 191 -11.20 -12.72 3.65
C TRP A 191 -10.93 -11.71 2.54
N PHE A 192 -9.80 -10.98 2.63
CA PHE A 192 -9.34 -10.11 1.56
C PHE A 192 -9.17 -10.87 0.24
N ASP A 193 -9.49 -10.20 -0.86
CA ASP A 193 -9.36 -10.80 -2.18
C ASP A 193 -8.02 -10.43 -2.81
N LYS A 194 -7.15 -11.45 -3.04
CA LYS A 194 -5.82 -11.27 -3.63
C LYS A 194 -5.80 -10.69 -5.05
N ASP A 195 -6.94 -10.64 -5.72
CA ASP A 195 -7.05 -10.06 -7.04
C ASP A 195 -6.85 -8.53 -7.02
N TYR A 196 -7.16 -7.90 -5.87
CA TYR A 196 -6.77 -6.52 -5.60
C TYR A 196 -5.35 -6.48 -5.04
N PHE A 197 -4.52 -5.64 -5.59
CA PHE A 197 -3.15 -5.42 -5.09
C PHE A 197 -3.10 -4.24 -4.13
N LEU A 198 -3.65 -3.10 -4.58
CA LEU A 198 -3.81 -1.86 -3.82
C LEU A 198 -5.15 -1.24 -4.16
N TYR A 199 -5.78 -0.63 -3.19
CA TYR A 199 -7.09 0.02 -3.30
C TYR A 199 -8.21 -0.95 -3.70
N TYR A 200 -9.42 -0.65 -3.32
CA TYR A 200 -10.63 -1.45 -3.50
C TYR A 200 -10.67 -2.79 -2.73
N ASP A 201 -9.61 -3.25 -2.13
CA ASP A 201 -9.58 -4.43 -1.25
C ASP A 201 -10.47 -4.23 -0.02
N ASP A 202 -10.33 -3.11 0.68
CA ASP A 202 -11.19 -2.73 1.80
C ASP A 202 -12.64 -2.51 1.36
N HIS A 203 -12.84 -1.82 0.23
CA HIS A 203 -14.18 -1.57 -0.29
C HIS A 203 -14.90 -2.87 -0.65
N ASP A 204 -14.22 -3.81 -1.26
CA ASP A 204 -14.79 -5.11 -1.62
C ASP A 204 -15.17 -5.91 -0.37
N LEU A 205 -14.27 -6.00 0.59
CA LEU A 205 -14.51 -6.74 1.83
C LEU A 205 -15.69 -6.14 2.61
N MET A 206 -15.72 -4.81 2.79
CA MET A 206 -16.81 -4.13 3.50
C MET A 206 -18.13 -4.21 2.72
N TYR A 207 -18.10 -4.12 1.39
CA TYR A 207 -19.30 -4.28 0.57
C TYR A 207 -19.90 -5.70 0.68
N ARG A 208 -19.05 -6.76 0.63
CA ARG A 208 -19.50 -8.15 0.85
C ARG A 208 -20.08 -8.33 2.24
N SER A 209 -19.50 -7.68 3.24
CA SER A 209 -19.95 -7.69 4.63
C SER A 209 -21.35 -7.05 4.78
N ILE A 210 -21.60 -5.89 4.16
CA ILE A 210 -22.92 -5.25 4.16
C ILE A 210 -23.96 -6.16 3.49
N LYS A 211 -23.62 -6.79 2.37
CA LYS A 211 -24.52 -7.73 1.68
C LYS A 211 -24.89 -8.92 2.57
N ALA A 212 -23.98 -9.34 3.44
CA ALA A 212 -24.24 -10.37 4.47
C ALA A 212 -24.97 -9.84 5.72
N LYS A 213 -25.43 -8.56 5.70
CA LYS A 213 -26.15 -7.88 6.79
C LYS A 213 -25.31 -7.70 8.07
N ASN A 214 -24.01 -7.66 7.97
CA ASN A 214 -23.10 -7.28 9.04
C ASN A 214 -23.13 -5.77 9.29
N ILE A 215 -22.72 -5.35 10.47
CA ILE A 215 -22.72 -3.95 10.89
C ILE A 215 -21.29 -3.46 11.05
N HIS A 216 -21.00 -2.34 10.43
CA HIS A 216 -19.74 -1.61 10.60
C HIS A 216 -19.96 -0.47 11.59
N ARG A 217 -19.18 -0.47 12.68
CA ARG A 217 -19.33 0.50 13.77
C ARG A 217 -18.17 1.45 13.84
N PHE A 218 -18.49 2.71 13.91
CA PHE A 218 -17.56 3.75 14.32
C PHE A 218 -17.69 4.00 15.81
N THR A 219 -16.55 4.05 16.53
CA THR A 219 -16.48 4.52 17.91
C THR A 219 -15.60 5.77 18.02
N PRO A 220 -16.08 6.85 18.68
CA PRO A 220 -15.31 8.09 18.82
C PRO A 220 -14.14 7.97 19.79
N LYS A 221 -14.11 6.91 20.60
CA LYS A 221 -13.13 6.70 21.68
C LYS A 221 -11.82 6.07 21.19
N ALA A 222 -11.87 5.30 20.10
CA ALA A 222 -10.67 4.76 19.48
C ALA A 222 -10.03 5.84 18.60
N ILE A 223 -8.77 6.17 18.85
CA ILE A 223 -8.07 7.27 18.19
C ILE A 223 -6.78 6.75 17.58
N GLY A 224 -6.53 7.14 16.33
CA GLY A 224 -5.27 6.94 15.62
C GLY A 224 -4.83 8.20 14.87
N TYR A 225 -3.55 8.28 14.56
CA TYR A 225 -2.92 9.41 13.85
C TYR A 225 -2.22 8.86 12.62
N HIS A 226 -2.61 9.33 11.44
CA HIS A 226 -2.10 8.84 10.16
C HIS A 226 -1.10 9.83 9.54
N ASP A 227 0.14 9.38 9.30
CA ASP A 227 1.16 10.18 8.63
C ASP A 227 1.00 10.14 7.11
N THR A 228 0.43 11.18 6.56
CA THR A 228 0.19 11.32 5.11
C THR A 228 1.30 12.09 4.38
N LYS A 229 2.46 12.34 5.01
CA LYS A 229 3.55 13.15 4.41
C LYS A 229 4.00 12.67 3.05
N THR A 230 4.01 11.36 2.84
CA THR A 230 4.43 10.74 1.58
C THR A 230 3.33 10.63 0.53
N GLY A 231 2.09 10.90 0.92
CA GLY A 231 0.95 10.92 0.00
C GLY A 231 0.97 12.16 -0.90
N SER A 232 0.73 12.01 -2.19
CA SER A 232 0.48 13.15 -3.08
C SER A 232 -0.74 13.92 -2.59
N LYS A 233 -0.61 15.23 -2.33
CA LYS A 233 -1.73 16.12 -2.00
C LYS A 233 -2.85 16.02 -3.03
N ASN A 234 -2.53 15.67 -4.26
CA ASN A 234 -3.47 15.39 -5.33
C ASN A 234 -3.36 13.92 -5.77
N LYS A 235 -4.33 13.09 -5.34
CA LYS A 235 -4.38 11.66 -5.69
C LYS A 235 -4.35 11.38 -7.20
N TYR A 236 -4.91 12.28 -8.02
CA TYR A 236 -4.88 12.13 -9.48
C TYR A 236 -3.49 12.38 -10.08
N ALA A 237 -2.57 12.96 -9.33
CA ALA A 237 -1.16 13.07 -9.73
C ALA A 237 -0.32 11.84 -9.33
N ASN A 238 -0.93 10.87 -8.63
CA ASN A 238 -0.25 9.63 -8.24
C ASN A 238 -0.55 8.52 -9.25
N LYS A 239 0.47 8.09 -9.99
CA LYS A 239 0.40 7.04 -11.02
C LYS A 239 -0.13 5.71 -10.50
N GLN A 240 0.34 5.27 -9.32
CA GLN A 240 -0.12 4.03 -8.68
C GLN A 240 -1.60 4.12 -8.35
N TRP A 241 -2.01 5.24 -7.77
CA TRP A 241 -3.42 5.46 -7.45
C TRP A 241 -4.30 5.45 -8.70
N LEU A 242 -3.89 6.16 -9.76
CA LEU A 242 -4.64 6.17 -11.02
C LEU A 242 -4.79 4.78 -11.61
N TYR A 243 -3.70 4.03 -11.70
CA TYR A 243 -3.72 2.70 -12.28
C TYR A 243 -4.54 1.72 -11.43
N TYR A 244 -4.17 1.55 -10.15
CA TYR A 244 -4.80 0.52 -9.31
C TYR A 244 -6.23 0.86 -8.90
N SER A 245 -6.57 2.14 -8.67
CA SER A 245 -7.95 2.53 -8.37
C SER A 245 -8.86 2.35 -9.57
N THR A 246 -8.39 2.68 -10.78
CA THR A 246 -9.17 2.47 -12.00
C THR A 246 -9.37 0.99 -12.28
N ARG A 247 -8.30 0.20 -12.21
CA ARG A 247 -8.38 -1.26 -12.39
C ARG A 247 -9.24 -1.92 -11.33
N GLY A 248 -9.00 -1.59 -10.05
CA GLY A 248 -9.73 -2.13 -8.90
C GLY A 248 -11.23 -1.83 -8.95
N SER A 249 -11.60 -0.62 -9.36
CA SER A 249 -12.99 -0.23 -9.56
C SER A 249 -13.72 -1.12 -10.58
N LEU A 250 -13.07 -1.42 -11.70
CA LEU A 250 -13.64 -2.29 -12.73
C LEU A 250 -13.66 -3.77 -12.32
N LEU A 251 -12.66 -4.23 -11.56
CA LEU A 251 -12.69 -5.56 -10.95
C LEU A 251 -13.83 -5.68 -9.95
N PHE A 252 -14.03 -4.66 -9.11
CA PHE A 252 -15.14 -4.58 -8.17
C PHE A 252 -16.50 -4.65 -8.87
N LEU A 253 -16.66 -3.90 -9.96
CA LEU A 253 -17.87 -3.95 -10.80
C LEU A 253 -18.15 -5.37 -11.29
N LYS A 254 -17.14 -6.04 -11.85
CA LYS A 254 -17.27 -7.40 -12.39
C LYS A 254 -17.61 -8.45 -11.32
N LYS A 255 -17.06 -8.30 -10.11
CA LYS A 255 -17.25 -9.27 -9.04
C LYS A 255 -18.58 -9.10 -8.31
N ASN A 256 -19.07 -7.88 -8.21
CA ASN A 256 -20.16 -7.54 -7.31
C ASN A 256 -21.49 -7.24 -8.01
N PHE A 257 -21.48 -7.00 -9.33
CA PHE A 257 -22.67 -6.69 -10.09
C PHE A 257 -22.89 -7.67 -11.24
N LYS A 258 -24.16 -8.07 -11.43
CA LYS A 258 -24.56 -8.87 -12.61
C LYS A 258 -24.31 -8.04 -13.86
N SER A 259 -23.57 -8.58 -14.82
CA SER A 259 -23.27 -7.91 -16.09
C SER A 259 -24.55 -7.45 -16.78
N PHE A 260 -24.52 -6.26 -17.36
CA PHE A 260 -25.65 -5.62 -18.05
C PHE A 260 -26.87 -5.34 -17.18
N SER A 261 -26.75 -5.42 -15.84
CA SER A 261 -27.80 -4.91 -14.94
C SER A 261 -27.84 -3.39 -14.91
N VAL A 262 -28.97 -2.80 -14.50
CA VAL A 262 -29.06 -1.34 -14.30
C VAL A 262 -27.97 -0.84 -13.36
N GLY A 263 -27.70 -1.55 -12.26
CA GLY A 263 -26.62 -1.21 -11.34
C GLY A 263 -25.24 -1.25 -11.99
N TRP A 264 -25.01 -2.20 -12.89
CA TRP A 264 -23.76 -2.28 -13.66
C TRP A 264 -23.56 -1.05 -14.55
N PHE A 265 -24.58 -0.63 -15.27
CA PHE A 265 -24.52 0.57 -16.13
C PHE A 265 -24.34 1.85 -15.31
N LEU A 266 -25.09 2.01 -14.22
CA LEU A 266 -24.98 3.17 -13.34
C LEU A 266 -23.57 3.27 -12.73
N TYR A 267 -23.02 2.14 -12.27
CA TYR A 267 -21.65 2.11 -11.75
C TYR A 267 -20.63 2.53 -12.81
N LEU A 268 -20.72 1.95 -14.01
CA LEU A 268 -19.78 2.24 -15.09
C LEU A 268 -19.86 3.72 -15.52
N LEU A 269 -21.07 4.28 -15.61
CA LEU A 269 -21.28 5.70 -15.90
C LEU A 269 -20.64 6.58 -14.82
N ALA A 270 -20.94 6.32 -13.55
CA ALA A 270 -20.40 7.08 -12.43
C ALA A 270 -18.87 6.97 -12.32
N HIS A 271 -18.33 5.76 -12.58
CA HIS A 271 -16.89 5.53 -12.65
C HIS A 271 -16.24 6.44 -13.71
N ASN A 272 -16.77 6.41 -14.93
CA ASN A 272 -16.22 7.22 -16.03
C ASN A 272 -16.32 8.72 -15.74
N LEU A 273 -17.47 9.20 -15.25
CA LEU A 273 -17.65 10.62 -14.89
C LEU A 273 -16.65 11.06 -13.80
N LYS A 274 -16.48 10.27 -12.75
CA LYS A 274 -15.55 10.58 -11.64
C LYS A 274 -14.11 10.71 -12.12
N PHE A 275 -13.65 9.74 -12.92
CA PHE A 275 -12.27 9.75 -13.40
C PHE A 275 -12.02 10.79 -14.48
N THR A 276 -12.98 11.01 -15.36
CA THR A 276 -12.92 12.09 -16.37
C THR A 276 -12.86 13.47 -15.72
N ALA A 277 -13.68 13.73 -14.71
CA ALA A 277 -13.62 14.97 -13.94
C ALA A 277 -12.27 15.15 -13.22
N GLY A 278 -11.73 14.09 -12.66
CA GLY A 278 -10.40 14.12 -12.05
C GLY A 278 -9.28 14.40 -13.05
N LEU A 279 -9.32 13.79 -14.22
CA LEU A 279 -8.36 14.05 -15.31
C LEU A 279 -8.49 15.47 -15.85
N PHE A 280 -9.71 15.97 -16.00
CA PHE A 280 -9.97 17.36 -16.40
C PHE A 280 -9.38 18.34 -15.39
N PHE A 281 -9.59 18.09 -14.09
CA PHE A 281 -8.94 18.88 -13.04
C PHE A 281 -7.44 18.89 -13.16
N LEU A 282 -6.80 17.73 -13.41
CA LEU A 282 -5.36 17.64 -13.63
C LEU A 282 -4.88 18.43 -14.85
N PHE A 283 -5.65 18.44 -15.93
CA PHE A 283 -5.30 19.18 -17.15
C PHE A 283 -5.08 20.68 -16.86
N PHE A 284 -5.90 21.26 -15.99
CA PHE A 284 -5.78 22.67 -15.62
C PHE A 284 -4.77 22.97 -14.51
N HIS A 285 -4.37 21.94 -13.72
CA HIS A 285 -3.54 22.14 -12.52
C HIS A 285 -2.18 21.43 -12.58
N SER A 286 -1.83 20.81 -13.71
CA SER A 286 -0.53 20.20 -13.93
C SER A 286 0.05 20.65 -15.25
N ASN A 287 1.38 20.49 -15.41
CA ASN A 287 1.98 20.70 -16.75
C ASN A 287 1.51 19.60 -17.72
N TYR A 288 1.54 19.91 -19.02
CA TYR A 288 1.06 19.03 -20.08
C TYR A 288 1.72 17.64 -20.06
N HIS A 289 3.00 17.58 -19.78
CA HIS A 289 3.75 16.31 -19.71
C HIS A 289 3.22 15.39 -18.59
N ASN A 290 3.06 15.90 -17.37
CA ASN A 290 2.49 15.14 -16.25
C ASN A 290 1.06 14.72 -16.52
N PHE A 291 0.27 15.55 -17.20
CA PHE A 291 -1.08 15.20 -17.61
C PHE A 291 -1.09 13.98 -18.55
N LEU A 292 -0.25 13.96 -19.59
CA LEU A 292 -0.16 12.82 -20.52
C LEU A 292 0.29 11.53 -19.84
N ILE A 293 1.25 11.62 -18.92
CA ILE A 293 1.69 10.48 -18.11
C ILE A 293 0.52 9.92 -17.31
N ASN A 294 -0.19 10.76 -16.59
CA ASN A 294 -1.33 10.35 -15.75
C ASN A 294 -2.47 9.76 -16.58
N LEU A 295 -2.75 10.33 -17.74
CA LEU A 295 -3.72 9.82 -18.71
C LEU A 295 -3.37 8.41 -19.17
N ARG A 296 -2.09 8.13 -19.44
CA ARG A 296 -1.59 6.79 -19.80
C ARG A 296 -1.87 5.76 -18.71
N TYR A 297 -1.57 6.09 -17.42
CA TYR A 297 -1.83 5.18 -16.31
C TYR A 297 -3.30 4.94 -16.07
N PHE A 298 -4.14 5.95 -16.25
CA PHE A 298 -5.58 5.81 -16.23
C PHE A 298 -6.07 4.81 -17.28
N PHE A 299 -5.73 5.03 -18.56
CA PHE A 299 -6.17 4.15 -19.65
C PHE A 299 -5.61 2.75 -19.51
N LYS A 300 -4.37 2.59 -19.03
CA LYS A 300 -3.79 1.27 -18.76
C LYS A 300 -4.54 0.54 -17.65
N GLY A 301 -4.87 1.22 -16.56
CA GLY A 301 -5.71 0.68 -15.49
C GLY A 301 -7.10 0.29 -15.99
N TYR A 302 -7.69 1.12 -16.84
CA TYR A 302 -9.00 0.88 -17.43
C TYR A 302 -8.99 -0.37 -18.34
N LEU A 303 -8.04 -0.47 -19.26
CA LEU A 303 -7.88 -1.62 -20.14
C LEU A 303 -7.65 -2.91 -19.35
N HIS A 304 -6.74 -2.89 -18.36
CA HIS A 304 -6.44 -4.03 -17.52
C HIS A 304 -7.65 -4.43 -16.64
N GLY A 305 -8.44 -3.46 -16.19
CA GLY A 305 -9.70 -3.73 -15.49
C GLY A 305 -10.73 -4.43 -16.38
N ILE A 306 -10.91 -3.96 -17.61
CA ILE A 306 -11.77 -4.62 -18.62
C ILE A 306 -11.26 -6.05 -18.92
N GLN A 307 -9.95 -6.23 -19.07
CA GLN A 307 -9.35 -7.55 -19.31
C GLN A 307 -9.42 -8.47 -18.09
N GLY A 308 -9.75 -7.94 -16.89
CA GLY A 308 -9.77 -8.70 -15.64
C GLY A 308 -8.38 -9.07 -15.12
N LYS A 309 -7.34 -8.27 -15.43
CA LYS A 309 -5.98 -8.49 -14.90
C LYS A 309 -5.96 -8.27 -13.39
N LYS A 310 -5.30 -9.17 -12.68
CA LYS A 310 -5.33 -9.32 -11.22
C LYS A 310 -3.95 -9.12 -10.60
N GLY A 311 -3.90 -8.89 -9.27
CA GLY A 311 -2.69 -8.86 -8.48
C GLY A 311 -1.70 -7.75 -8.83
N PHE A 312 -0.44 -7.98 -8.57
CA PHE A 312 0.64 -7.04 -8.85
C PHE A 312 0.77 -6.75 -10.34
N TYR A 313 1.00 -5.51 -10.65
CA TYR A 313 1.41 -5.09 -11.98
C TYR A 313 2.49 -4.01 -11.80
N ASP A 314 3.68 -4.30 -12.30
CA ASP A 314 4.72 -3.27 -12.33
C ASP A 314 4.30 -2.16 -13.28
N ILE A 315 3.84 -1.06 -12.72
CA ILE A 315 3.41 0.10 -13.49
C ILE A 315 4.55 0.76 -14.26
N ASN A 316 5.79 0.49 -13.85
CA ASN A 316 6.98 0.99 -14.48
C ASN A 316 7.52 0.04 -15.57
N GLN A 317 6.81 -1.04 -15.90
CA GLN A 317 7.21 -2.07 -16.89
C GLN A 317 7.47 -1.56 -18.34
N ASN A 318 7.41 -0.25 -18.60
CA ASN A 318 7.91 0.28 -19.86
C ASN A 318 9.37 0.69 -19.72
N GLY A 319 10.11 0.00 -18.87
CA GLY A 319 11.55 0.18 -18.73
C GLY A 319 12.27 -0.11 -20.03
N LEU A 320 13.05 0.84 -20.44
CA LEU A 320 14.05 0.62 -21.48
C LEU A 320 15.20 -0.19 -20.84
N ASN A 321 15.36 -1.43 -21.25
CA ASN A 321 16.54 -2.20 -20.87
C ASN A 321 17.69 -1.76 -21.75
N VAL A 322 18.64 -1.04 -21.18
CA VAL A 322 19.83 -0.57 -21.89
C VAL A 322 21.04 -1.29 -21.34
N VAL A 323 21.72 -2.01 -22.21
CA VAL A 323 23.00 -2.62 -21.90
C VAL A 323 24.10 -1.74 -22.48
N VAL A 324 24.94 -1.19 -21.62
CA VAL A 324 26.06 -0.34 -21.99
C VAL A 324 27.33 -1.18 -21.93
N PHE A 325 27.94 -1.40 -23.08
CA PHE A 325 29.26 -2.01 -23.16
C PHE A 325 30.31 -0.88 -23.19
N SER A 326 31.23 -0.92 -22.25
CA SER A 326 32.20 0.16 -22.16
C SER A 326 33.61 -0.29 -21.73
N GLY A 327 34.61 0.39 -22.23
CA GLY A 327 36.01 0.24 -21.89
C GLY A 327 36.51 1.33 -20.93
N GLY A 328 35.77 1.73 -19.89
CA GLY A 328 36.25 2.68 -18.89
C GLY A 328 35.44 3.99 -18.77
N ARG A 329 36.08 5.10 -18.45
CA ARG A 329 35.47 6.38 -17.99
C ARG A 329 34.40 6.98 -18.92
N GLY A 330 34.42 6.70 -20.21
CA GLY A 330 33.43 7.26 -21.19
C GLY A 330 32.00 6.77 -20.95
N SER A 331 31.80 5.63 -20.27
CA SER A 331 30.48 5.09 -20.00
C SER A 331 29.70 5.84 -18.93
N ILE A 332 30.39 6.55 -18.05
CA ILE A 332 29.78 7.28 -16.93
C ILE A 332 28.90 8.39 -17.46
N ASN A 333 29.44 9.24 -18.35
CA ASN A 333 28.69 10.32 -18.97
C ASN A 333 27.48 9.82 -19.77
N LEU A 334 27.60 8.66 -20.43
CA LEU A 334 26.48 8.04 -21.13
C LEU A 334 25.40 7.53 -20.15
N CYS A 335 25.81 6.87 -19.07
CA CYS A 335 24.88 6.38 -18.05
C CYS A 335 24.15 7.52 -17.34
N ASP A 336 24.83 8.61 -17.06
CA ASP A 336 24.24 9.80 -16.45
C ASP A 336 23.27 10.50 -17.41
N GLY A 337 23.64 10.64 -18.68
CA GLY A 337 22.73 11.14 -19.72
C GLY A 337 21.48 10.27 -19.88
N LEU A 338 21.62 8.95 -19.82
CA LEU A 338 20.50 8.01 -19.87
C LEU A 338 19.62 8.10 -18.60
N ARG A 339 20.20 8.30 -17.42
CA ARG A 339 19.46 8.51 -16.17
C ARG A 339 18.67 9.81 -16.20
N GLU A 340 19.27 10.90 -16.67
CA GLU A 340 18.57 12.17 -16.86
C GLU A 340 17.45 12.07 -17.90
N PHE A 341 17.69 11.41 -19.03
CA PHE A 341 16.66 11.08 -20.01
C PHE A 341 15.51 10.29 -19.38
N SER A 342 15.83 9.31 -18.54
CA SER A 342 14.86 8.49 -17.78
C SER A 342 13.98 9.37 -16.89
N LYS A 343 14.60 10.28 -16.12
CA LYS A 343 13.88 11.19 -15.22
C LYS A 343 12.97 12.15 -15.98
N VAL A 344 13.50 12.79 -17.02
CA VAL A 344 12.77 13.80 -17.81
C VAL A 344 11.59 13.18 -18.56
N ASN A 345 11.75 11.96 -19.08
CA ASN A 345 10.73 11.30 -19.92
C ASN A 345 9.87 10.28 -19.16
N ASP A 346 10.05 10.16 -17.84
CA ASP A 346 9.34 9.16 -17.01
C ASP A 346 9.41 7.73 -17.57
N VAL A 347 10.61 7.38 -18.06
CA VAL A 347 10.92 6.05 -18.58
C VAL A 347 11.72 5.32 -17.52
N ASN A 348 11.23 4.19 -17.02
CA ASN A 348 12.03 3.36 -16.12
C ASN A 348 13.21 2.76 -16.90
N LEU A 349 14.42 3.08 -16.47
CA LEU A 349 15.63 2.67 -17.16
C LEU A 349 16.34 1.59 -16.34
N ASN A 350 16.35 0.38 -16.87
CA ASN A 350 17.18 -0.71 -16.35
C ASN A 350 18.54 -0.66 -17.05
N LEU A 351 19.52 -0.04 -16.40
CA LEU A 351 20.88 0.06 -16.92
C LEU A 351 21.70 -1.14 -16.46
N THR A 352 22.22 -1.89 -17.42
CA THR A 352 23.23 -2.92 -17.18
C THR A 352 24.53 -2.47 -17.80
N ASN A 353 25.54 -2.15 -16.98
CA ASN A 353 26.88 -1.85 -17.44
C ASN A 353 27.70 -3.13 -17.55
N ILE A 354 28.16 -3.42 -18.74
CA ILE A 354 29.15 -4.49 -18.98
C ILE A 354 30.48 -3.81 -19.26
N ILE A 355 31.38 -3.91 -18.30
CA ILE A 355 32.68 -3.26 -18.36
C ILE A 355 33.71 -4.27 -18.86
N ASN A 356 34.47 -3.88 -19.87
CA ASN A 356 35.59 -4.69 -20.32
C ASN A 356 36.72 -4.65 -19.30
N ALA A 357 37.10 -5.79 -18.80
CA ALA A 357 38.14 -5.94 -17.78
C ALA A 357 39.58 -5.89 -18.34
N TYR A 358 39.74 -5.91 -19.65
CA TYR A 358 41.04 -5.92 -20.30
C TYR A 358 41.30 -4.59 -21.03
N ASP A 359 42.14 -3.77 -20.45
CA ASP A 359 42.55 -2.46 -20.99
C ASP A 359 43.91 -2.55 -21.68
N ASP A 360 44.17 -3.64 -22.38
CA ASP A 360 45.44 -3.91 -23.07
C ASP A 360 45.37 -3.83 -24.61
N GLY A 361 44.30 -3.19 -25.13
CA GLY A 361 44.13 -2.98 -26.58
C GLY A 361 43.62 -4.21 -27.36
N LEU A 362 43.40 -5.34 -26.72
CA LEU A 362 42.90 -6.58 -27.33
C LEU A 362 41.41 -6.81 -27.12
N SER A 363 40.70 -5.77 -26.80
CA SER A 363 39.33 -5.75 -26.23
C SER A 363 38.21 -6.38 -27.07
N THR A 364 38.37 -6.43 -28.39
CA THR A 364 37.28 -6.88 -29.28
C THR A 364 37.04 -8.39 -29.26
N GLY A 365 38.04 -9.19 -28.94
CA GLY A 365 37.95 -10.64 -28.88
C GLY A 365 37.32 -11.13 -27.53
N ALA A 366 37.67 -10.47 -26.45
CA ALA A 366 37.19 -10.83 -25.10
C ALA A 366 35.68 -10.55 -24.92
N ILE A 367 35.16 -9.47 -25.50
CA ILE A 367 33.75 -9.13 -25.47
C ILE A 367 32.90 -10.19 -26.20
N ARG A 368 33.37 -10.76 -27.28
CA ARG A 368 32.69 -11.83 -28.02
C ARG A 368 32.62 -13.14 -27.24
N ALA A 369 33.71 -13.47 -26.54
CA ALA A 369 33.72 -14.65 -25.67
C ALA A 369 32.82 -14.48 -24.43
N PHE A 370 32.57 -13.24 -24.01
CA PHE A 370 31.76 -12.93 -22.84
C PHE A 370 30.28 -13.28 -23.02
N PHE A 371 29.72 -13.22 -24.22
CA PHE A 371 28.33 -13.60 -24.47
C PHE A 371 28.04 -15.05 -24.10
N ASP A 372 29.04 -15.91 -24.21
CA ASP A 372 28.92 -17.33 -23.87
C ASP A 372 29.23 -17.64 -22.41
N TYR A 373 29.94 -16.78 -21.67
CA TYR A 373 30.58 -17.17 -20.40
C TYR A 373 30.38 -16.33 -19.14
N LYS A 374 29.70 -15.24 -19.07
CA LYS A 374 29.42 -14.46 -17.84
C LYS A 374 30.65 -14.07 -16.98
N ILE A 375 31.55 -13.23 -17.46
CA ILE A 375 32.76 -12.86 -16.69
C ILE A 375 32.96 -11.36 -16.53
N LEU A 376 33.47 -10.96 -15.37
CA LEU A 376 33.85 -9.60 -15.03
C LEU A 376 35.27 -9.56 -14.42
N GLY A 377 36.05 -8.58 -14.78
CA GLY A 377 37.39 -8.39 -14.21
C GLY A 377 37.47 -7.31 -13.12
N PRO A 378 38.46 -7.34 -12.23
CA PRO A 378 38.43 -6.59 -10.96
C PRO A 378 38.80 -5.11 -11.04
N SER A 379 39.64 -4.65 -11.98
CA SER A 379 40.21 -3.29 -11.94
C SER A 379 39.28 -2.20 -12.46
N ASP A 380 38.49 -2.46 -13.50
CA ASP A 380 37.58 -1.48 -14.07
C ASP A 380 36.24 -1.40 -13.30
N LEU A 381 35.82 -2.49 -12.68
CA LEU A 381 34.71 -2.50 -11.73
C LEU A 381 34.98 -1.54 -10.56
N ARG A 382 36.20 -1.54 -10.02
CA ARG A 382 36.60 -0.69 -8.91
C ARG A 382 36.56 0.79 -9.31
N LYS A 383 37.10 1.17 -10.47
CA LYS A 383 37.07 2.55 -10.95
C LYS A 383 35.65 3.08 -11.19
N VAL A 384 34.74 2.25 -11.72
CA VAL A 384 33.34 2.62 -11.91
C VAL A 384 32.59 2.71 -10.59
N GLN A 385 32.85 1.81 -9.66
CA GLN A 385 32.29 1.87 -8.31
C GLN A 385 32.78 3.08 -7.52
N GLU A 386 34.07 3.41 -7.57
CA GLU A 386 34.64 4.59 -6.94
C GLU A 386 34.02 5.87 -7.49
N THR A 387 33.87 5.99 -8.82
CA THR A 387 33.25 7.16 -9.45
C THR A 387 31.74 7.24 -9.20
N GLN A 388 31.04 6.11 -9.13
CA GLN A 388 29.63 6.08 -8.71
C GLN A 388 29.47 6.45 -7.24
N TYR A 389 30.41 6.07 -6.38
CA TYR A 389 30.40 6.44 -4.97
C TYR A 389 30.60 7.95 -4.76
N GLU A 390 31.50 8.59 -5.51
CA GLU A 390 31.70 10.06 -5.50
C GLU A 390 30.48 10.86 -5.97
N PHE A 391 29.55 10.23 -6.73
CA PHE A 391 28.31 10.87 -7.19
C PHE A 391 27.13 10.75 -6.23
N TYR A 392 27.18 9.84 -5.27
CA TYR A 392 26.08 9.54 -4.33
C TYR A 392 26.33 10.04 -2.90
N TYR A 393 27.51 10.60 -2.62
CA TYR A 393 27.93 11.21 -1.37
C TYR A 393 28.57 12.57 -1.63
#